data_a32438e8ed9b07b4e88bcdca74e95343
#
_entry.id   a32438e8ed9b07b4e88bcdca74e95343
#
_cell.length_a   1.000
_cell.length_b   1.000
_cell.length_c   1.000
_cell.angle_alpha   90.00
_cell.angle_beta   90.00
_cell.angle_gamma   90.00
#
_symmetry.space_group_name_H-M   'P 1'
#
loop_
_entity.id
_entity.type
_entity.pdbx_description
1 polymer ?
#
loop_
_entity_poly.entity_id
_entity_poly.type
_entity_poly.pdbx_seq_one_letter_code
_entity_poly.pdbx_strand_id
1 'polypeptide(L)'
;MNGKYSAIRTDGSFHYVHRTPFGNYSFISLDATLNPGPKKPYNFFGILDEKQMKELLLLSKESNQSNHTIWFGHYTTFTILSPSPGVRSIMSSAIAYLCGHLHTLGGLMPVLHTRHYQGTLELEVGDWKNNRRYRIFAFDHDLFSFSDLIFGEWPVILITNPKSLLYSSPKHEPLERLLHSTHIRVLAFSSSSITSVIVKIDGVHLGEATHLSGPIFTLKWNPRDYINSTHNMEVIVQDSAGRSKSVHHIFSLQEDNQLRFDPLVSFILLTDHCMVARVLFVMIVLIQLFILIIYRHQRYLELKGPPGFINLTSFSLHVLSKINIFYYSVLFLTLYTVLGPWFIGEITKGKMGCCFSFGIFVDGRFLQGSLTFVVGILQLAFFNIPLMAYLCWSLLQRCYGHNFRSHLHQGKYLKIIPIYLLVLLLYIWQIFACYFLQRSYGTLAFFFSPLRTWLTLLTPVLIHRVWTLNSKELVTFTVQLKSHLSS
;
A
#
# COMPACT_ATOMS: atom_id res chain seq x y z
N MET A 1 -8.55 -4.21 -23.41
CA MET A 1 -7.99 -4.84 -24.63
C MET A 1 -8.78 -6.12 -24.89
N ASN A 2 -9.56 -6.17 -25.97
CA ASN A 2 -10.24 -7.41 -26.36
C ASN A 2 -9.23 -8.25 -27.13
N GLY A 3 -8.77 -9.35 -26.54
CA GLY A 3 -7.95 -10.33 -27.24
C GLY A 3 -8.81 -11.11 -28.27
N LYS A 4 -8.17 -11.68 -29.29
CA LYS A 4 -8.83 -12.46 -30.36
C LYS A 4 -9.80 -13.55 -29.84
N TYR A 5 -9.58 -14.03 -28.63
CA TYR A 5 -10.34 -15.10 -27.98
C TYR A 5 -11.16 -14.62 -26.77
N SER A 6 -11.18 -13.31 -26.47
CA SER A 6 -12.01 -12.80 -25.38
C SER A 6 -13.47 -12.69 -25.84
N ALA A 7 -14.39 -13.24 -25.07
CA ALA A 7 -15.80 -12.97 -25.26
C ALA A 7 -16.06 -11.47 -25.08
N ILE A 8 -16.88 -10.86 -25.95
CA ILE A 8 -17.37 -9.50 -25.72
C ILE A 8 -18.27 -9.59 -24.49
N ARG A 9 -17.83 -8.97 -23.40
CA ARG A 9 -18.59 -8.88 -22.17
C ARG A 9 -18.96 -7.44 -21.90
N THR A 10 -20.13 -7.26 -21.34
CA THR A 10 -20.54 -6.01 -20.71
C THR A 10 -19.65 -5.76 -19.50
N ASP A 11 -19.39 -4.49 -19.19
CA ASP A 11 -18.63 -4.08 -18.00
C ASP A 11 -19.22 -4.71 -16.73
N GLY A 12 -18.35 -5.09 -15.79
CA GLY A 12 -18.74 -5.61 -14.48
C GLY A 12 -18.13 -6.96 -14.12
N SER A 13 -18.43 -7.37 -12.90
CA SER A 13 -18.01 -8.68 -12.36
C SER A 13 -18.81 -9.82 -12.99
N PHE A 14 -18.20 -10.99 -13.12
CA PHE A 14 -18.86 -12.15 -13.69
C PHE A 14 -18.39 -13.46 -13.07
N HIS A 15 -19.20 -14.50 -13.24
CA HIS A 15 -18.95 -15.87 -12.81
C HIS A 15 -18.83 -16.81 -14.03
N TYR A 16 -17.84 -17.68 -14.00
CA TYR A 16 -17.62 -18.74 -14.97
C TYR A 16 -17.40 -20.07 -14.25
N VAL A 17 -18.04 -21.14 -14.73
CA VAL A 17 -17.85 -22.50 -14.19
C VAL A 17 -17.14 -23.36 -15.21
N HIS A 18 -15.98 -23.87 -14.84
CA HIS A 18 -15.28 -24.90 -15.59
C HIS A 18 -15.75 -26.28 -15.11
N ARG A 19 -16.40 -27.02 -15.99
CA ARG A 19 -16.95 -28.34 -15.70
C ARG A 19 -15.99 -29.41 -16.20
N THR A 20 -15.64 -30.34 -15.33
CA THR A 20 -14.79 -31.47 -15.62
C THR A 20 -15.49 -32.76 -15.21
N PRO A 21 -15.06 -33.96 -15.70
CA PRO A 21 -15.58 -35.23 -15.21
C PRO A 21 -15.38 -35.47 -13.71
N PHE A 22 -14.48 -34.71 -13.08
CA PHE A 22 -14.06 -34.87 -11.68
C PHE A 22 -14.65 -33.83 -10.74
N GLY A 23 -15.33 -32.81 -11.28
CA GLY A 23 -15.93 -31.75 -10.48
C GLY A 23 -16.07 -30.43 -11.23
N ASN A 24 -16.73 -29.50 -10.58
CA ASN A 24 -16.95 -28.14 -11.08
C ASN A 24 -16.03 -27.15 -10.35
N TYR A 25 -15.43 -26.24 -11.08
CA TYR A 25 -14.54 -25.21 -10.56
C TYR A 25 -15.05 -23.84 -11.00
N SER A 26 -15.35 -22.99 -10.01
CA SER A 26 -15.90 -21.66 -10.23
C SER A 26 -14.80 -20.60 -10.26
N PHE A 27 -14.94 -19.68 -11.20
CA PHE A 27 -14.07 -18.54 -11.36
C PHE A 27 -14.89 -17.25 -11.32
N ILE A 28 -14.64 -16.36 -10.34
CA ILE A 28 -15.33 -15.09 -10.21
C ILE A 28 -14.36 -13.96 -10.53
N SER A 29 -14.66 -13.20 -11.56
CA SER A 29 -13.94 -11.96 -11.88
C SER A 29 -14.49 -10.82 -11.04
N LEU A 30 -13.62 -10.19 -10.28
CA LEU A 30 -13.92 -9.01 -9.46
C LEU A 30 -13.51 -7.74 -10.23
N ASP A 31 -14.49 -6.98 -10.68
CA ASP A 31 -14.28 -5.67 -11.27
C ASP A 31 -14.58 -4.57 -10.26
N ALA A 32 -13.52 -4.01 -9.67
CA ALA A 32 -13.58 -2.85 -8.79
C ALA A 32 -13.09 -1.57 -9.50
N THR A 33 -13.00 -1.58 -10.84
CA THR A 33 -12.58 -0.41 -11.60
C THR A 33 -13.70 0.59 -11.73
N LEU A 34 -13.37 1.88 -11.56
CA LEU A 34 -14.29 2.97 -11.94
C LEU A 34 -14.06 3.32 -13.41
N ASN A 35 -15.12 3.26 -14.21
CA ASN A 35 -15.08 3.67 -15.60
C ASN A 35 -16.27 4.64 -15.91
N PRO A 36 -16.00 5.91 -16.18
CA PRO A 36 -14.71 6.60 -16.13
C PRO A 36 -14.26 6.86 -14.69
N GLY A 37 -12.97 6.62 -14.41
CA GLY A 37 -12.37 6.78 -13.10
C GLY A 37 -11.50 8.03 -12.96
N PRO A 38 -11.07 8.37 -11.72
CA PRO A 38 -10.23 9.52 -11.47
C PRO A 38 -8.83 9.32 -12.08
N LYS A 39 -8.19 10.44 -12.43
CA LYS A 39 -6.81 10.46 -12.91
C LYS A 39 -5.82 10.11 -11.78
N LYS A 40 -4.58 9.72 -12.16
CA LYS A 40 -3.49 9.47 -11.20
C LYS A 40 -3.25 10.71 -10.32
N PRO A 41 -2.96 10.53 -9.02
CA PRO A 41 -2.77 9.26 -8.31
C PRO A 41 -4.06 8.66 -7.72
N TYR A 42 -5.21 9.32 -7.82
CA TYR A 42 -6.45 8.92 -7.13
C TYR A 42 -7.14 7.68 -7.72
N ASN A 43 -6.63 7.14 -8.83
CA ASN A 43 -7.05 5.85 -9.39
C ASN A 43 -6.33 4.63 -8.77
N PHE A 44 -5.59 4.84 -7.68
CA PHE A 44 -4.87 3.76 -7.00
C PHE A 44 -5.80 2.77 -6.30
N PHE A 45 -6.99 3.20 -5.88
CA PHE A 45 -7.97 2.37 -5.21
C PHE A 45 -9.08 1.95 -6.16
N GLY A 46 -9.48 0.66 -6.07
CA GLY A 46 -10.73 0.18 -6.64
C GLY A 46 -11.90 0.57 -5.75
N ILE A 47 -13.08 0.73 -6.31
CA ILE A 47 -14.28 1.11 -5.58
C ILE A 47 -15.43 0.21 -6.00
N LEU A 48 -16.13 -0.34 -5.03
CA LEU A 48 -17.37 -1.09 -5.21
C LEU A 48 -18.51 -0.33 -4.54
N ASP A 49 -19.62 -0.19 -5.25
CA ASP A 49 -20.85 0.34 -4.68
C ASP A 49 -21.74 -0.77 -4.09
N GLU A 50 -22.85 -0.39 -3.47
CA GLU A 50 -23.77 -1.35 -2.85
C GLU A 50 -24.42 -2.30 -3.87
N LYS A 51 -24.66 -1.82 -5.10
CA LYS A 51 -25.25 -2.64 -6.17
C LYS A 51 -24.26 -3.72 -6.60
N GLN A 52 -23.01 -3.33 -6.88
CA GLN A 52 -21.93 -4.25 -7.24
C GLN A 52 -21.66 -5.28 -6.12
N MET A 53 -21.70 -4.83 -4.84
CA MET A 53 -21.56 -5.74 -3.70
C MET A 53 -22.68 -6.78 -3.61
N LYS A 54 -23.94 -6.39 -3.90
CA LYS A 54 -25.07 -7.33 -3.95
C LYS A 54 -24.92 -8.32 -5.10
N GLU A 55 -24.51 -7.85 -6.27
CA GLU A 55 -24.23 -8.72 -7.43
C GLU A 55 -23.11 -9.74 -7.11
N LEU A 56 -22.01 -9.30 -6.53
CA LEU A 56 -20.91 -10.16 -6.09
C LEU A 56 -21.34 -11.20 -5.06
N LEU A 57 -22.22 -10.82 -4.13
CA LEU A 57 -22.78 -11.76 -3.17
C LEU A 57 -23.64 -12.85 -3.82
N LEU A 58 -24.39 -12.53 -4.86
CA LEU A 58 -25.15 -13.53 -5.63
C LEU A 58 -24.18 -14.49 -6.37
N LEU A 59 -23.17 -13.95 -7.06
CA LEU A 59 -22.16 -14.77 -7.75
C LEU A 59 -21.41 -15.68 -6.76
N SER A 60 -21.08 -15.18 -5.57
CA SER A 60 -20.46 -15.98 -4.50
C SER A 60 -21.37 -17.13 -4.05
N LYS A 61 -22.67 -16.87 -3.87
CA LYS A 61 -23.63 -17.93 -3.49
C LYS A 61 -23.78 -19.00 -4.60
N GLU A 62 -23.83 -18.59 -5.85
CA GLU A 62 -23.89 -19.51 -6.98
C GLU A 62 -22.63 -20.39 -7.05
N SER A 63 -21.47 -19.82 -6.78
CA SER A 63 -20.19 -20.54 -6.83
C SER A 63 -20.04 -21.63 -5.74
N ASN A 64 -20.82 -21.56 -4.65
CA ASN A 64 -20.80 -22.57 -3.59
C ASN A 64 -21.28 -23.95 -4.04
N GLN A 65 -21.85 -24.07 -5.23
CA GLN A 65 -22.21 -25.37 -5.83
C GLN A 65 -21.02 -26.08 -6.50
N SER A 66 -19.88 -25.41 -6.58
CA SER A 66 -18.65 -25.97 -7.17
C SER A 66 -17.74 -26.57 -6.09
N ASN A 67 -16.86 -27.48 -6.50
CA ASN A 67 -15.86 -28.06 -5.62
C ASN A 67 -14.97 -26.97 -5.00
N HIS A 68 -14.54 -26.03 -5.85
CA HIS A 68 -13.76 -24.87 -5.42
C HIS A 68 -14.11 -23.61 -6.20
N THR A 69 -13.89 -22.47 -5.55
CA THR A 69 -14.04 -21.15 -6.16
C THR A 69 -12.72 -20.41 -6.08
N ILE A 70 -12.28 -19.85 -7.21
CA ILE A 70 -11.17 -18.89 -7.30
C ILE A 70 -11.76 -17.53 -7.69
N TRP A 71 -11.39 -16.51 -6.94
CA TRP A 71 -11.63 -15.14 -7.33
C TRP A 71 -10.38 -14.55 -7.98
N PHE A 72 -10.56 -13.67 -8.94
CA PHE A 72 -9.46 -12.93 -9.55
C PHE A 72 -9.86 -11.51 -9.89
N GLY A 73 -8.91 -10.60 -9.76
CA GLY A 73 -9.10 -9.18 -10.02
C GLY A 73 -7.77 -8.46 -10.13
N HIS A 74 -7.83 -7.14 -10.38
CA HIS A 74 -6.60 -6.35 -10.47
C HIS A 74 -6.08 -5.95 -9.09
N TYR A 75 -6.95 -5.41 -8.24
CA TYR A 75 -6.59 -4.80 -6.97
C TYR A 75 -6.39 -5.82 -5.86
N THR A 76 -5.42 -5.61 -4.96
CA THR A 76 -5.38 -6.31 -3.67
C THR A 76 -6.59 -5.92 -2.83
N THR A 77 -7.02 -6.79 -1.91
CA THR A 77 -8.27 -6.56 -1.16
C THR A 77 -8.26 -5.29 -0.32
N PHE A 78 -7.09 -4.88 0.23
CA PHE A 78 -6.99 -3.65 1.02
C PHE A 78 -7.07 -2.37 0.17
N THR A 79 -6.79 -2.46 -1.13
CA THR A 79 -6.94 -1.33 -2.06
C THR A 79 -8.33 -1.26 -2.69
N ILE A 80 -9.28 -2.08 -2.24
CA ILE A 80 -10.67 -2.04 -2.68
C ILE A 80 -11.54 -1.41 -1.59
N LEU A 81 -12.08 -0.24 -1.89
CA LEU A 81 -13.08 0.40 -1.03
C LEU A 81 -14.44 -0.22 -1.31
N SER A 82 -15.02 -0.83 -0.30
CA SER A 82 -16.30 -1.52 -0.42
C SER A 82 -17.19 -1.26 0.78
N PRO A 83 -18.54 -1.18 0.60
CA PRO A 83 -19.49 -1.15 1.71
C PRO A 83 -19.40 -2.40 2.59
N SER A 84 -19.98 -2.31 3.80
CA SER A 84 -20.16 -3.49 4.66
C SER A 84 -20.95 -4.58 3.92
N PRO A 85 -20.57 -5.88 4.07
CA PRO A 85 -19.63 -6.46 5.03
C PRO A 85 -18.17 -6.48 4.53
N GLY A 86 -17.86 -5.83 3.41
CA GLY A 86 -16.55 -5.81 2.80
C GLY A 86 -16.28 -6.99 1.86
N VAL A 87 -15.39 -6.77 0.88
CA VAL A 87 -15.13 -7.75 -0.19
C VAL A 87 -14.55 -9.08 0.34
N ARG A 88 -13.71 -9.02 1.39
CA ARG A 88 -13.14 -10.25 1.99
C ARG A 88 -14.20 -11.17 2.58
N SER A 89 -15.26 -10.60 3.16
CA SER A 89 -16.36 -11.39 3.73
C SER A 89 -17.16 -12.11 2.64
N ILE A 90 -17.35 -11.46 1.49
CA ILE A 90 -18.09 -12.06 0.37
C ILE A 90 -17.31 -13.22 -0.26
N MET A 91 -15.97 -13.12 -0.35
CA MET A 91 -15.13 -14.17 -0.93
C MET A 91 -14.68 -15.24 0.09
N SER A 92 -15.28 -15.29 1.27
CA SER A 92 -14.84 -16.16 2.37
C SER A 92 -14.91 -17.66 2.07
N SER A 93 -15.71 -18.09 1.09
CA SER A 93 -15.79 -19.48 0.63
C SER A 93 -14.75 -19.81 -0.45
N ALA A 94 -14.05 -18.82 -0.98
CA ALA A 94 -13.06 -19.03 -2.03
C ALA A 94 -11.75 -19.60 -1.47
N ILE A 95 -11.13 -20.51 -2.22
CA ILE A 95 -9.82 -21.04 -1.86
C ILE A 95 -8.73 -20.00 -2.06
N ALA A 96 -8.81 -19.20 -3.12
CA ALA A 96 -7.83 -18.17 -3.45
C ALA A 96 -8.45 -16.95 -4.13
N TYR A 97 -7.84 -15.80 -3.87
CA TYR A 97 -7.98 -14.57 -4.63
C TYR A 97 -6.67 -14.25 -5.34
N LEU A 98 -6.70 -14.23 -6.67
CA LEU A 98 -5.55 -13.94 -7.51
C LEU A 98 -5.60 -12.48 -7.94
N CYS A 99 -4.59 -11.71 -7.59
CA CYS A 99 -4.53 -10.28 -7.89
C CYS A 99 -3.14 -9.84 -8.35
N GLY A 100 -3.03 -8.59 -8.77
CA GLY A 100 -1.79 -7.92 -9.13
C GLY A 100 -2.05 -6.44 -9.18
N HIS A 101 -1.36 -5.61 -8.44
CA HIS A 101 -1.51 -4.17 -8.40
C HIS A 101 -0.27 -3.49 -7.84
N LEU A 102 0.29 -4.05 -6.77
CA LEU A 102 1.45 -3.50 -6.08
C LEU A 102 2.76 -3.87 -6.78
N HIS A 103 2.73 -4.84 -7.69
CA HIS A 103 3.88 -5.27 -8.50
C HIS A 103 5.13 -5.57 -7.65
N THR A 104 4.94 -6.33 -6.56
CA THR A 104 6.03 -6.62 -5.60
C THR A 104 6.65 -5.36 -4.96
N LEU A 105 5.90 -4.24 -4.88
CA LEU A 105 6.36 -2.94 -4.37
C LEU A 105 7.67 -2.46 -5.03
N GLY A 106 7.74 -2.56 -6.36
CA GLY A 106 8.93 -2.18 -7.12
C GLY A 106 10.14 -3.11 -6.90
N GLY A 107 9.89 -4.37 -6.51
CA GLY A 107 10.95 -5.36 -6.23
C GLY A 107 11.43 -5.39 -4.79
N LEU A 108 10.92 -4.54 -3.92
CA LEU A 108 11.26 -4.54 -2.48
C LEU A 108 10.75 -5.81 -1.78
N MET A 109 9.65 -6.37 -2.25
CA MET A 109 9.03 -7.58 -1.71
C MET A 109 8.80 -8.58 -2.85
N PRO A 110 9.62 -9.62 -2.97
CA PRO A 110 9.56 -10.55 -4.10
C PRO A 110 8.27 -11.39 -4.12
N VAL A 111 7.66 -11.59 -2.96
CA VAL A 111 6.43 -12.39 -2.76
C VAL A 111 5.47 -11.62 -1.89
N LEU A 112 4.27 -11.37 -2.39
CA LEU A 112 3.16 -10.73 -1.68
C LEU A 112 1.99 -11.71 -1.59
N HIS A 113 2.13 -12.69 -0.69
CA HIS A 113 1.13 -13.73 -0.43
C HIS A 113 0.74 -13.73 1.04
N THR A 114 -0.55 -13.88 1.30
CA THR A 114 -1.08 -14.01 2.66
C THR A 114 -2.35 -14.87 2.66
N ARG A 115 -2.93 -15.07 3.83
CA ARG A 115 -4.20 -15.77 4.02
C ARG A 115 -5.14 -14.90 4.83
N HIS A 116 -6.37 -14.73 4.34
CA HIS A 116 -7.43 -14.07 5.10
C HIS A 116 -7.79 -14.87 6.34
N TYR A 117 -8.39 -14.21 7.31
CA TYR A 117 -8.86 -14.88 8.54
C TYR A 117 -9.83 -16.04 8.25
N GLN A 118 -10.63 -15.92 7.20
CA GLN A 118 -11.58 -16.95 6.77
C GLN A 118 -10.93 -18.15 6.08
N GLY A 119 -9.66 -18.05 5.70
CA GLY A 119 -8.90 -19.13 5.07
C GLY A 119 -8.53 -18.90 3.60
N THR A 120 -9.16 -17.95 2.92
CA THR A 120 -8.86 -17.61 1.52
C THR A 120 -7.43 -17.11 1.37
N LEU A 121 -6.68 -17.67 0.43
CA LEU A 121 -5.35 -17.20 0.06
C LEU A 121 -5.47 -15.93 -0.77
N GLU A 122 -4.73 -14.88 -0.43
CA GLU A 122 -4.56 -13.70 -1.27
C GLU A 122 -3.17 -13.73 -1.88
N LEU A 123 -3.11 -13.85 -3.20
CA LEU A 123 -1.91 -14.17 -3.95
C LEU A 123 -1.68 -13.12 -5.04
N GLU A 124 -0.87 -12.11 -4.74
CA GLU A 124 -0.48 -11.13 -5.74
C GLU A 124 0.63 -11.70 -6.63
N VAL A 125 0.56 -11.44 -7.92
CA VAL A 125 1.60 -11.77 -8.88
C VAL A 125 2.30 -10.50 -9.36
N GLY A 126 3.61 -10.58 -9.57
CA GLY A 126 4.42 -9.48 -10.11
C GLY A 126 4.01 -9.09 -11.54
N ASP A 127 4.45 -7.91 -11.99
CA ASP A 127 4.04 -7.35 -13.27
C ASP A 127 4.61 -8.10 -14.48
N TRP A 128 3.82 -8.12 -15.55
CA TRP A 128 4.25 -8.65 -16.85
C TRP A 128 5.13 -7.66 -17.63
N LYS A 129 4.97 -6.37 -17.41
CA LYS A 129 5.61 -5.34 -18.23
C LYS A 129 7.13 -5.32 -18.06
N ASN A 130 7.62 -5.30 -16.82
CA ASN A 130 9.02 -5.16 -16.50
C ASN A 130 9.65 -6.50 -16.08
N ASN A 131 8.91 -7.28 -15.27
CA ASN A 131 9.43 -8.49 -14.63
C ASN A 131 8.97 -9.77 -15.31
N ARG A 132 8.10 -9.69 -16.35
CA ARG A 132 7.59 -10.84 -17.11
C ARG A 132 7.07 -11.98 -16.22
N ARG A 133 6.42 -11.63 -15.08
CA ARG A 133 5.88 -12.60 -14.15
C ARG A 133 4.54 -13.16 -14.62
N TYR A 134 4.35 -14.46 -14.41
CA TYR A 134 3.08 -15.15 -14.64
C TYR A 134 2.91 -16.27 -13.62
N ARG A 135 1.72 -16.80 -13.51
CA ARG A 135 1.37 -17.89 -12.59
C ARG A 135 0.73 -19.03 -13.35
N ILE A 136 1.15 -20.25 -13.02
CA ILE A 136 0.40 -21.48 -13.33
C ILE A 136 -0.20 -22.01 -12.05
N PHE A 137 -1.35 -22.66 -12.15
CA PHE A 137 -1.97 -23.36 -11.03
C PHE A 137 -2.67 -24.63 -11.50
N ALA A 138 -2.89 -25.56 -10.59
CA ALA A 138 -3.57 -26.82 -10.83
C ALA A 138 -4.42 -27.22 -9.62
N PHE A 139 -5.50 -27.93 -9.89
CA PHE A 139 -6.24 -28.71 -8.90
C PHE A 139 -5.86 -30.18 -9.06
N ASP A 140 -5.36 -30.78 -7.99
CA ASP A 140 -5.00 -32.19 -7.94
C ASP A 140 -5.76 -32.85 -6.78
N HIS A 141 -6.78 -33.65 -7.09
CA HIS A 141 -7.72 -34.22 -6.11
C HIS A 141 -8.34 -33.14 -5.19
N ASP A 142 -8.79 -32.04 -5.79
CA ASP A 142 -9.34 -30.87 -5.12
C ASP A 142 -8.33 -30.11 -4.20
N LEU A 143 -7.03 -30.36 -4.35
CA LEU A 143 -5.97 -29.58 -3.70
C LEU A 143 -5.41 -28.54 -4.67
N PHE A 144 -5.42 -27.30 -4.25
CA PHE A 144 -4.95 -26.17 -5.07
C PHE A 144 -3.45 -25.98 -4.91
N SER A 145 -2.72 -26.02 -6.01
CA SER A 145 -1.28 -25.74 -6.05
C SER A 145 -0.96 -24.74 -7.15
N PHE A 146 0.05 -23.88 -6.94
CA PHE A 146 0.46 -22.89 -7.92
C PHE A 146 1.97 -22.63 -7.88
N SER A 147 2.49 -22.01 -8.92
CA SER A 147 3.87 -21.54 -9.02
C SER A 147 3.92 -20.20 -9.75
N ASP A 148 4.64 -19.25 -9.17
CA ASP A 148 4.95 -17.97 -9.79
C ASP A 148 6.27 -18.05 -10.54
N LEU A 149 6.26 -17.61 -11.78
CA LEU A 149 7.28 -17.90 -12.77
C LEU A 149 7.72 -16.63 -13.50
N ILE A 150 8.91 -16.69 -14.07
CA ILE A 150 9.42 -15.67 -14.99
C ILE A 150 9.36 -16.24 -16.41
N PHE A 151 8.79 -15.46 -17.34
CA PHE A 151 8.69 -15.87 -18.72
C PHE A 151 10.06 -16.10 -19.35
N GLY A 152 10.22 -17.24 -20.02
CA GLY A 152 11.48 -17.63 -20.67
C GLY A 152 12.41 -18.45 -19.76
N GLU A 153 12.13 -18.60 -18.47
CA GLU A 153 12.89 -19.50 -17.60
C GLU A 153 12.37 -20.94 -17.71
N TRP A 154 13.27 -21.86 -18.06
CA TRP A 154 12.97 -23.29 -18.21
C TRP A 154 13.94 -24.14 -17.37
N PRO A 155 13.54 -25.35 -16.94
CA PRO A 155 12.17 -25.88 -16.96
C PRO A 155 11.24 -25.20 -15.94
N VAL A 156 9.92 -25.31 -16.18
CA VAL A 156 8.84 -24.88 -15.30
C VAL A 156 8.36 -26.08 -14.48
N ILE A 157 8.27 -25.92 -13.16
CA ILE A 157 7.97 -27.01 -12.23
C ILE A 157 6.82 -26.60 -11.31
N LEU A 158 5.82 -27.47 -11.16
CA LEU A 158 4.77 -27.35 -10.15
C LEU A 158 4.57 -28.70 -9.46
N ILE A 159 4.89 -28.75 -8.18
CA ILE A 159 4.60 -29.93 -7.33
C ILE A 159 3.14 -29.83 -6.89
N THR A 160 2.32 -30.81 -7.28
CA THR A 160 0.90 -30.84 -6.93
C THR A 160 0.60 -31.76 -5.76
N ASN A 161 1.37 -32.84 -5.59
CA ASN A 161 1.25 -33.77 -4.46
C ASN A 161 2.62 -34.29 -4.00
N PRO A 162 2.94 -34.22 -2.69
CA PRO A 162 2.20 -33.57 -1.62
C PRO A 162 2.16 -32.06 -1.79
N LYS A 163 1.08 -31.44 -1.33
CA LYS A 163 0.86 -29.99 -1.40
C LYS A 163 1.74 -29.21 -0.43
N SER A 164 2.13 -28.00 -0.81
CA SER A 164 2.86 -27.08 0.08
C SER A 164 2.03 -26.73 1.32
N LEU A 165 2.61 -26.91 2.49
CA LEU A 165 1.99 -26.59 3.78
C LEU A 165 1.69 -25.10 3.94
N LEU A 166 2.56 -24.21 3.42
CA LEU A 166 2.35 -22.76 3.49
C LEU A 166 1.06 -22.33 2.83
N TYR A 167 0.71 -22.97 1.70
CA TYR A 167 -0.48 -22.63 0.91
C TYR A 167 -1.67 -23.58 1.14
N SER A 168 -1.59 -24.48 2.10
CA SER A 168 -2.69 -25.36 2.48
C SER A 168 -3.77 -24.59 3.23
N SER A 169 -5.04 -24.84 2.88
CA SER A 169 -6.20 -24.23 3.54
C SER A 169 -7.15 -25.29 4.11
N PRO A 170 -6.99 -25.71 5.38
CA PRO A 170 -7.83 -26.75 5.98
C PRO A 170 -9.34 -26.45 5.94
N LYS A 171 -9.72 -25.18 5.85
CA LYS A 171 -11.12 -24.75 5.76
C LYS A 171 -11.75 -24.96 4.39
N HIS A 172 -10.93 -25.07 3.34
CA HIS A 172 -11.38 -25.08 1.96
C HIS A 172 -10.93 -26.30 1.16
N GLU A 173 -9.99 -27.09 1.71
CA GLU A 173 -9.38 -28.20 0.98
C GLU A 173 -9.48 -29.50 1.75
N PRO A 174 -9.73 -30.62 1.07
CA PRO A 174 -9.77 -31.96 1.67
C PRO A 174 -8.34 -32.49 1.88
N LEU A 175 -7.61 -31.91 2.86
CA LEU A 175 -6.19 -32.23 3.11
C LEU A 175 -5.96 -33.68 3.54
N GLU A 176 -6.97 -34.36 4.10
CA GLU A 176 -6.94 -35.78 4.44
C GLU A 176 -6.62 -36.69 3.25
N ARG A 177 -6.89 -36.24 2.03
CA ARG A 177 -6.57 -36.95 0.79
C ARG A 177 -5.06 -37.16 0.60
N LEU A 178 -4.23 -36.34 1.21
CA LEU A 178 -2.77 -36.49 1.17
C LEU A 178 -2.32 -37.82 1.80
N LEU A 179 -2.97 -38.26 2.89
CA LEU A 179 -2.67 -39.53 3.59
C LEU A 179 -2.99 -40.77 2.73
N HIS A 180 -3.87 -40.62 1.77
CA HIS A 180 -4.29 -41.72 0.91
C HIS A 180 -3.64 -41.68 -0.48
N SER A 181 -2.75 -40.70 -0.70
CA SER A 181 -2.07 -40.57 -1.98
C SER A 181 -1.02 -41.65 -2.20
N THR A 182 -0.97 -42.19 -3.41
CA THR A 182 -0.06 -43.29 -3.78
C THR A 182 1.18 -42.83 -4.51
N HIS A 183 1.13 -41.60 -5.07
CA HIS A 183 2.20 -41.06 -5.90
C HIS A 183 2.47 -39.61 -5.58
N ILE A 184 3.73 -39.24 -5.56
CA ILE A 184 4.17 -37.87 -5.71
C ILE A 184 3.86 -37.47 -7.16
N ARG A 185 3.31 -36.26 -7.37
CA ARG A 185 2.92 -35.76 -8.70
C ARG A 185 3.55 -34.41 -8.93
N VAL A 186 4.19 -34.29 -10.08
CA VAL A 186 4.89 -33.11 -10.53
C VAL A 186 4.46 -32.76 -11.95
N LEU A 187 4.11 -31.51 -12.18
CA LEU A 187 3.98 -30.98 -13.52
C LEU A 187 5.31 -30.32 -13.91
N ALA A 188 5.90 -30.81 -15.00
CA ALA A 188 7.14 -30.27 -15.54
C ALA A 188 6.97 -29.90 -17.02
N PHE A 189 7.34 -28.66 -17.35
CA PHE A 189 7.26 -28.16 -18.73
C PHE A 189 8.62 -27.61 -19.13
N SER A 190 9.00 -27.83 -20.37
CA SER A 190 10.14 -27.18 -20.99
C SER A 190 9.95 -26.99 -22.49
N SER A 191 10.73 -26.10 -23.08
CA SER A 191 10.80 -25.95 -24.54
C SER A 191 11.59 -27.08 -25.21
N SER A 192 12.27 -27.93 -24.42
CA SER A 192 12.98 -29.14 -24.84
C SER A 192 12.45 -30.32 -24.04
N SER A 193 12.76 -31.55 -24.48
CA SER A 193 12.29 -32.78 -23.78
C SER A 193 12.84 -32.82 -22.35
N ILE A 194 12.01 -33.18 -21.38
CA ILE A 194 12.45 -33.47 -20.02
C ILE A 194 13.21 -34.79 -20.01
N THR A 195 14.42 -34.78 -19.46
CA THR A 195 15.30 -35.96 -19.41
C THR A 195 15.25 -36.66 -18.05
N SER A 196 15.12 -35.90 -16.95
CA SER A 196 15.00 -36.47 -15.61
C SER A 196 14.18 -35.59 -14.67
N VAL A 197 13.47 -36.22 -13.73
CA VAL A 197 12.74 -35.58 -12.65
C VAL A 197 13.08 -36.29 -11.35
N ILE A 198 14.03 -35.74 -10.61
CA ILE A 198 14.56 -36.32 -9.38
C ILE A 198 13.82 -35.76 -8.18
N VAL A 199 13.38 -36.64 -7.29
CA VAL A 199 12.67 -36.26 -6.07
C VAL A 199 13.52 -36.60 -4.85
N LYS A 200 13.64 -35.63 -3.94
CA LYS A 200 14.28 -35.81 -2.62
C LYS A 200 13.31 -35.38 -1.54
N ILE A 201 13.36 -36.06 -0.38
CA ILE A 201 12.66 -35.65 0.83
C ILE A 201 13.70 -35.57 1.95
N ASP A 202 13.75 -34.44 2.66
CA ASP A 202 14.72 -34.15 3.73
C ASP A 202 16.18 -34.38 3.31
N GLY A 203 16.49 -34.06 2.06
CA GLY A 203 17.81 -34.24 1.45
C GLY A 203 18.10 -35.68 0.99
N VAL A 204 17.26 -36.65 1.33
CA VAL A 204 17.41 -38.05 0.91
C VAL A 204 16.81 -38.27 -0.46
N HIS A 205 17.56 -38.88 -1.37
CA HIS A 205 17.09 -39.24 -2.72
C HIS A 205 16.04 -40.34 -2.60
N LEU A 206 14.79 -40.01 -3.00
CA LEU A 206 13.67 -40.95 -2.99
C LEU A 206 13.61 -41.74 -4.30
N GLY A 207 13.88 -41.10 -5.42
CA GLY A 207 13.85 -41.75 -6.73
C GLY A 207 13.67 -40.76 -7.88
N GLU A 208 13.55 -41.30 -9.08
CA GLU A 208 13.26 -40.57 -10.30
C GLU A 208 11.79 -40.79 -10.72
N ALA A 209 11.07 -39.68 -10.93
CA ALA A 209 9.68 -39.73 -11.35
C ALA A 209 9.57 -40.10 -12.83
N THR A 210 8.67 -41.02 -13.12
CA THR A 210 8.38 -41.50 -14.49
C THR A 210 7.36 -40.61 -15.19
N HIS A 211 7.57 -40.35 -16.46
CA HIS A 211 6.60 -39.64 -17.31
C HIS A 211 5.32 -40.46 -17.47
N LEU A 212 4.17 -39.85 -17.12
CA LEU A 212 2.86 -40.52 -17.27
C LEU A 212 2.16 -40.06 -18.55
N SER A 213 1.89 -38.78 -18.69
CA SER A 213 1.25 -38.21 -19.89
C SER A 213 1.39 -36.69 -19.88
N GLY A 214 1.51 -36.06 -21.06
CA GLY A 214 1.66 -34.59 -21.16
C GLY A 214 2.76 -34.05 -20.25
N PRO A 215 2.49 -33.12 -19.35
CA PRO A 215 3.50 -32.58 -18.41
C PRO A 215 3.59 -33.36 -17.10
N ILE A 216 2.88 -34.46 -16.93
CA ILE A 216 2.72 -35.15 -15.65
C ILE A 216 3.81 -36.18 -15.45
N PHE A 217 4.55 -36.05 -14.35
CA PHE A 217 5.53 -37.01 -13.85
C PHE A 217 5.12 -37.52 -12.48
N THR A 218 5.27 -38.83 -12.26
CA THR A 218 4.83 -39.51 -11.04
C THR A 218 5.89 -40.40 -10.45
N LEU A 219 6.00 -40.40 -9.11
CA LEU A 219 6.87 -41.28 -8.35
C LEU A 219 6.04 -41.97 -7.25
N LYS A 220 6.06 -43.30 -7.23
CA LYS A 220 5.38 -44.07 -6.17
C LYS A 220 6.02 -43.76 -4.81
N TRP A 221 5.21 -43.52 -3.80
CA TRP A 221 5.66 -43.27 -2.43
C TRP A 221 4.69 -43.83 -1.39
N ASN A 222 5.14 -43.93 -0.13
CA ASN A 222 4.27 -44.28 0.98
C ASN A 222 4.13 -43.07 1.91
N PRO A 223 2.97 -42.40 1.94
CA PRO A 223 2.77 -41.24 2.80
C PRO A 223 2.89 -41.54 4.30
N ARG A 224 2.66 -42.81 4.70
CA ARG A 224 2.75 -43.21 6.10
C ARG A 224 4.14 -43.06 6.70
N ASP A 225 5.18 -43.07 5.88
CA ASP A 225 6.57 -42.87 6.30
C ASP A 225 6.85 -41.41 6.70
N TYR A 226 5.94 -40.48 6.36
CA TYR A 226 6.06 -39.03 6.53
C TYR A 226 4.92 -38.42 7.36
N ILE A 227 4.17 -39.21 8.15
CA ILE A 227 3.06 -38.70 8.96
C ILE A 227 3.56 -37.76 10.07
N ASN A 228 4.70 -38.11 10.69
CA ASN A 228 5.20 -37.40 11.81
C ASN A 228 6.05 -36.21 11.39
N SER A 229 5.70 -35.01 11.81
CA SER A 229 6.44 -33.77 11.56
C SER A 229 6.18 -33.10 10.19
N THR A 230 6.98 -32.11 9.89
CA THR A 230 7.04 -31.43 8.59
C THR A 230 8.26 -31.90 7.83
N HIS A 231 8.12 -32.07 6.53
CA HIS A 231 9.18 -32.58 5.66
C HIS A 231 9.47 -31.57 4.55
N ASN A 232 10.71 -31.52 4.12
CA ASN A 232 11.13 -30.68 2.98
C ASN A 232 11.24 -31.52 1.73
N MET A 233 10.41 -31.22 0.73
CA MET A 233 10.48 -31.85 -0.59
C MET A 233 11.26 -30.97 -1.54
N GLU A 234 12.21 -31.58 -2.24
CA GLU A 234 12.96 -30.99 -3.36
C GLU A 234 12.71 -31.80 -4.64
N VAL A 235 12.35 -31.09 -5.72
CA VAL A 235 12.20 -31.68 -7.04
C VAL A 235 13.18 -30.98 -7.99
N ILE A 236 14.05 -31.76 -8.62
CA ILE A 236 15.05 -31.30 -9.58
C ILE A 236 14.64 -31.82 -10.96
N VAL A 237 14.43 -30.91 -11.90
CA VAL A 237 14.06 -31.23 -13.29
C VAL A 237 15.20 -30.83 -14.21
N GLN A 238 15.58 -31.73 -15.11
CA GLN A 238 16.56 -31.50 -16.15
C GLN A 238 15.97 -31.74 -17.54
N ASP A 239 16.34 -30.92 -18.50
CA ASP A 239 15.91 -31.09 -19.89
C ASP A 239 17.06 -31.42 -20.83
N SER A 240 16.74 -31.83 -22.06
CA SER A 240 17.69 -32.23 -23.08
C SER A 240 18.58 -31.09 -23.62
N ALA A 241 18.26 -29.85 -23.31
CA ALA A 241 19.09 -28.68 -23.57
C ALA A 241 20.12 -28.43 -22.46
N GLY A 242 20.23 -29.32 -21.47
CA GLY A 242 21.16 -29.20 -20.35
C GLY A 242 20.74 -28.20 -19.26
N ARG A 243 19.50 -27.66 -19.32
CA ARG A 243 19.00 -26.75 -18.29
C ARG A 243 18.46 -27.57 -17.12
N SER A 244 18.80 -27.13 -15.92
CA SER A 244 18.34 -27.75 -14.67
C SER A 244 17.73 -26.70 -13.75
N LYS A 245 16.63 -27.05 -13.09
CA LYS A 245 15.97 -26.21 -12.07
C LYS A 245 15.50 -27.08 -10.91
N SER A 246 15.66 -26.57 -9.69
CA SER A 246 15.10 -27.20 -8.51
C SER A 246 14.02 -26.32 -7.88
N VAL A 247 12.99 -26.98 -7.33
CA VAL A 247 11.93 -26.37 -6.55
C VAL A 247 11.77 -27.15 -5.27
N HIS A 248 11.61 -26.47 -4.16
CA HIS A 248 11.43 -27.08 -2.86
C HIS A 248 10.28 -26.42 -2.10
N HIS A 249 9.58 -27.20 -1.30
CA HIS A 249 8.60 -26.70 -0.34
C HIS A 249 8.47 -27.66 0.86
N ILE A 250 7.98 -27.10 1.94
CA ILE A 250 7.64 -27.87 3.15
C ILE A 250 6.24 -28.44 2.98
N PHE A 251 6.04 -29.70 3.31
CA PHE A 251 4.73 -30.34 3.42
C PHE A 251 4.53 -31.00 4.78
N SER A 252 3.29 -31.25 5.14
CA SER A 252 2.90 -32.04 6.31
C SER A 252 1.67 -32.85 5.98
N LEU A 253 1.56 -34.02 6.56
CA LEU A 253 0.39 -34.89 6.49
C LEU A 253 -0.49 -34.78 7.75
N GLN A 254 -0.12 -33.92 8.70
CA GLN A 254 -0.89 -33.60 9.90
C GLN A 254 -1.77 -32.39 9.62
N GLU A 255 -3.05 -32.46 9.96
CA GLU A 255 -4.04 -31.40 9.71
C GLU A 255 -3.79 -30.13 10.53
N ASP A 256 -3.24 -30.28 11.74
CA ASP A 256 -3.03 -29.17 12.66
C ASP A 256 -1.79 -28.31 12.35
N ASN A 257 -0.91 -28.79 11.49
CA ASN A 257 0.29 -28.08 11.12
C ASN A 257 -0.04 -26.94 10.14
N GLN A 258 0.38 -25.74 10.49
CA GLN A 258 0.25 -24.55 9.62
C GLN A 258 1.53 -23.72 9.67
N LEU A 259 2.01 -23.33 8.50
CA LEU A 259 3.05 -22.32 8.38
C LEU A 259 2.43 -20.92 8.34
N ARG A 260 3.14 -19.98 8.94
CA ARG A 260 2.75 -18.57 8.92
C ARG A 260 3.39 -17.86 7.73
N PHE A 261 2.63 -17.00 7.10
CA PHE A 261 3.15 -16.05 6.12
C PHE A 261 4.05 -15.02 6.79
N ASP A 262 4.87 -14.36 5.99
CA ASP A 262 5.69 -13.25 6.47
C ASP A 262 4.81 -12.20 7.15
N PRO A 263 5.13 -11.78 8.40
CA PRO A 263 4.32 -10.83 9.15
C PRO A 263 4.21 -9.46 8.47
N LEU A 264 5.27 -9.00 7.80
CA LEU A 264 5.27 -7.71 7.11
C LEU A 264 4.37 -7.75 5.85
N VAL A 265 4.44 -8.85 5.08
CA VAL A 265 3.54 -9.07 3.94
C VAL A 265 2.09 -9.14 4.41
N SER A 266 1.81 -9.88 5.46
CA SER A 266 0.47 -10.00 6.03
C SER A 266 -0.04 -8.65 6.55
N PHE A 267 0.80 -7.85 7.20
CA PHE A 267 0.46 -6.49 7.60
C PHE A 267 0.09 -5.62 6.40
N ILE A 268 0.89 -5.65 5.32
CA ILE A 268 0.63 -4.86 4.11
C ILE A 268 -0.69 -5.27 3.46
N LEU A 269 -0.95 -6.58 3.30
CA LEU A 269 -2.11 -7.06 2.55
C LEU A 269 -3.41 -7.08 3.37
N LEU A 270 -3.33 -7.26 4.69
CA LEU A 270 -4.53 -7.44 5.54
C LEU A 270 -4.99 -6.19 6.27
N THR A 271 -4.09 -5.21 6.48
CA THR A 271 -4.44 -3.99 7.21
C THR A 271 -5.27 -3.04 6.34
N ASP A 272 -6.27 -2.43 6.93
CA ASP A 272 -7.01 -1.31 6.30
C ASP A 272 -6.17 -0.03 6.39
N HIS A 273 -5.29 0.17 5.43
CA HIS A 273 -4.41 1.35 5.37
C HIS A 273 -5.17 2.66 5.18
N CYS A 274 -6.38 2.62 4.58
CA CYS A 274 -7.22 3.80 4.45
C CYS A 274 -7.73 4.28 5.82
N MET A 275 -8.16 3.34 6.65
CA MET A 275 -8.59 3.64 8.02
C MET A 275 -7.41 4.15 8.86
N VAL A 276 -6.25 3.50 8.77
CA VAL A 276 -5.03 3.93 9.47
C VAL A 276 -4.63 5.33 9.03
N ALA A 277 -4.58 5.62 7.73
CA ALA A 277 -4.25 6.95 7.23
C ALA A 277 -5.25 8.02 7.69
N ARG A 278 -6.55 7.70 7.70
CA ARG A 278 -7.59 8.59 8.22
C ARG A 278 -7.37 8.94 9.69
N VAL A 279 -7.14 7.93 10.53
CA VAL A 279 -6.92 8.12 11.97
C VAL A 279 -5.64 8.96 12.19
N LEU A 280 -4.55 8.62 11.52
CA LEU A 280 -3.29 9.37 11.64
C LEU A 280 -3.44 10.81 11.17
N PHE A 281 -4.13 11.07 10.05
CA PHE A 281 -4.39 12.43 9.57
C PHE A 281 -5.15 13.26 10.61
N VAL A 282 -6.25 12.71 11.14
CA VAL A 282 -7.06 13.38 12.17
C VAL A 282 -6.24 13.63 13.43
N MET A 283 -5.45 12.65 13.89
CA MET A 283 -4.60 12.80 15.08
C MET A 283 -3.55 13.90 14.91
N ILE A 284 -2.86 13.96 13.78
CA ILE A 284 -1.86 15.01 13.49
C ILE A 284 -2.52 16.39 13.53
N VAL A 285 -3.68 16.53 12.91
CA VAL A 285 -4.43 17.80 12.90
C VAL A 285 -4.85 18.21 14.31
N LEU A 286 -5.44 17.30 15.08
CA LEU A 286 -5.90 17.56 16.44
C LEU A 286 -4.73 17.96 17.36
N ILE A 287 -3.60 17.26 17.28
CA ILE A 287 -2.39 17.59 18.04
C ILE A 287 -1.90 18.99 17.67
N GLN A 288 -1.83 19.32 16.38
CA GLN A 288 -1.38 20.62 15.92
C GLN A 288 -2.30 21.75 16.40
N LEU A 289 -3.62 21.58 16.28
CA LEU A 289 -4.61 22.55 16.77
C LEU A 289 -4.54 22.69 18.29
N PHE A 290 -4.44 21.60 19.03
CA PHE A 290 -4.33 21.59 20.48
C PHE A 290 -3.10 22.39 20.97
N ILE A 291 -1.93 22.15 20.35
CA ILE A 291 -0.70 22.90 20.64
C ILE A 291 -0.92 24.39 20.37
N LEU A 292 -1.43 24.78 19.21
CA LEU A 292 -1.66 26.18 18.84
C LEU A 292 -2.63 26.87 19.83
N ILE A 293 -3.71 26.20 20.21
CA ILE A 293 -4.72 26.75 21.14
C ILE A 293 -4.13 26.92 22.54
N ILE A 294 -3.42 25.93 23.07
CA ILE A 294 -2.80 26.02 24.41
C ILE A 294 -1.85 27.22 24.47
N TYR A 295 -0.90 27.29 23.54
CA TYR A 295 0.07 28.40 23.55
C TYR A 295 -0.58 29.76 23.29
N ARG A 296 -1.70 29.83 22.58
CA ARG A 296 -2.48 31.06 22.40
C ARG A 296 -3.13 31.52 23.68
N HIS A 297 -3.69 30.61 24.50
CA HIS A 297 -4.39 30.98 25.73
C HIS A 297 -3.45 31.14 26.92
N GLN A 298 -2.28 30.50 26.94
CA GLN A 298 -1.30 30.61 28.00
C GLN A 298 -0.75 32.06 28.11
N ARG A 299 -1.07 32.77 29.18
CA ARG A 299 -0.70 34.17 29.35
C ARG A 299 0.82 34.36 29.49
N TYR A 300 1.45 33.52 30.30
CA TYR A 300 2.90 33.54 30.56
C TYR A 300 3.44 32.12 30.41
N LEU A 301 4.60 32.00 29.78
CA LEU A 301 5.35 30.77 29.72
C LEU A 301 6.49 30.83 30.75
N GLU A 302 6.40 30.07 31.83
CA GLU A 302 7.51 29.89 32.75
C GLU A 302 8.53 28.93 32.11
N LEU A 303 9.72 29.47 31.82
CA LEU A 303 10.86 28.68 31.37
C LEU A 303 11.58 28.15 32.62
N LYS A 304 11.43 26.85 32.91
CA LYS A 304 12.04 26.19 34.07
C LYS A 304 13.31 25.44 33.67
N GLY A 305 14.40 25.64 34.42
CA GLY A 305 15.67 24.96 34.20
C GLY A 305 16.51 25.52 33.06
N PRO A 306 17.60 24.85 32.66
CA PRO A 306 18.55 25.38 31.69
C PRO A 306 17.93 25.54 30.29
N PRO A 307 18.47 26.44 29.45
CA PRO A 307 17.99 26.69 28.08
C PRO A 307 18.25 25.46 27.17
N GLY A 308 17.39 24.45 27.25
CA GLY A 308 17.43 23.24 26.43
C GLY A 308 16.52 23.33 25.22
N PHE A 309 16.61 22.34 24.34
CA PHE A 309 15.82 22.26 23.11
C PHE A 309 14.30 22.37 23.36
N ILE A 310 13.77 21.67 24.38
CA ILE A 310 12.34 21.68 24.73
C ILE A 310 11.87 23.06 25.15
N ASN A 311 12.63 23.74 26.04
CA ASN A 311 12.29 25.07 26.52
C ASN A 311 12.30 26.11 25.38
N LEU A 312 13.30 26.08 24.51
CA LEU A 312 13.39 26.97 23.35
C LEU A 312 12.32 26.72 22.32
N THR A 313 11.94 25.45 22.09
CA THR A 313 10.84 25.10 21.20
C THR A 313 9.50 25.56 21.77
N SER A 314 9.21 25.31 23.04
CA SER A 314 8.02 25.81 23.74
C SER A 314 7.93 27.32 23.68
N PHE A 315 9.04 28.02 23.95
CA PHE A 315 9.12 29.47 23.88
C PHE A 315 8.81 29.99 22.46
N SER A 316 9.42 29.40 21.42
CA SER A 316 9.20 29.81 20.04
C SER A 316 7.77 29.58 19.57
N LEU A 317 7.13 28.47 19.99
CA LEU A 317 5.71 28.21 19.77
C LEU A 317 4.81 29.21 20.48
N HIS A 318 5.16 29.59 21.72
CA HIS A 318 4.45 30.63 22.44
C HIS A 318 4.53 31.96 21.70
N VAL A 319 5.72 32.40 21.28
CA VAL A 319 5.91 33.64 20.49
C VAL A 319 5.10 33.61 19.21
N LEU A 320 5.18 32.51 18.42
CA LEU A 320 4.40 32.33 17.20
C LEU A 320 2.90 32.46 17.47
N SER A 321 2.43 31.86 18.56
CA SER A 321 1.00 31.85 18.91
C SER A 321 0.50 33.21 19.38
N LYS A 322 1.38 34.10 19.91
CA LYS A 322 0.99 35.46 20.32
C LYS A 322 0.96 36.47 19.19
N ILE A 323 1.72 36.24 18.13
CA ILE A 323 1.76 37.15 16.97
C ILE A 323 0.66 36.80 15.99
N ASN A 324 -0.36 37.64 15.87
CA ASN A 324 -1.59 37.36 15.15
C ASN A 324 -1.36 36.89 13.71
N ILE A 325 -0.47 37.53 12.97
CA ILE A 325 -0.23 37.16 11.56
C ILE A 325 0.25 35.72 11.42
N PHE A 326 1.13 35.23 12.29
CA PHE A 326 1.63 33.86 12.22
C PHE A 326 0.62 32.86 12.79
N TYR A 327 0.01 33.19 13.93
CA TYR A 327 -1.01 32.34 14.53
C TYR A 327 -2.17 32.04 13.58
N TYR A 328 -2.79 33.10 13.06
CA TYR A 328 -3.94 32.91 12.17
C TYR A 328 -3.57 32.29 10.81
N SER A 329 -2.38 32.57 10.29
CA SER A 329 -1.91 31.92 9.06
C SER A 329 -1.71 30.42 9.25
N VAL A 330 -1.07 29.97 10.33
CA VAL A 330 -0.86 28.55 10.61
C VAL A 330 -2.17 27.86 10.97
N LEU A 331 -3.03 28.50 11.77
CA LEU A 331 -4.36 27.98 12.11
C LEU A 331 -5.23 27.83 10.87
N PHE A 332 -5.29 28.86 10.01
CA PHE A 332 -6.03 28.82 8.76
C PHE A 332 -5.51 27.71 7.83
N LEU A 333 -4.20 27.59 7.66
CA LEU A 333 -3.60 26.55 6.82
C LEU A 333 -3.95 25.16 7.32
N THR A 334 -3.91 24.92 8.64
CA THR A 334 -4.27 23.63 9.23
C THR A 334 -5.75 23.31 9.00
N LEU A 335 -6.65 24.23 9.31
CA LEU A 335 -8.09 24.06 9.11
C LEU A 335 -8.44 23.92 7.63
N TYR A 336 -7.81 24.70 6.76
CA TYR A 336 -8.02 24.64 5.33
C TYR A 336 -7.59 23.29 4.74
N THR A 337 -6.51 22.71 5.22
CA THR A 337 -6.06 21.37 4.80
C THR A 337 -7.12 20.30 5.07
N VAL A 338 -7.93 20.48 6.12
CA VAL A 338 -9.02 19.54 6.48
C VAL A 338 -10.31 19.82 5.71
N LEU A 339 -10.75 21.08 5.70
CA LEU A 339 -12.10 21.47 5.28
C LEU A 339 -12.14 22.04 3.86
N GLY A 340 -11.06 22.66 3.41
CA GLY A 340 -11.01 23.37 2.14
C GLY A 340 -10.79 22.46 0.94
N PRO A 341 -11.24 22.91 -0.24
CA PRO A 341 -10.89 22.23 -1.49
C PRO A 341 -9.40 22.38 -1.76
N TRP A 342 -8.72 21.26 -1.99
CA TRP A 342 -7.31 21.28 -2.33
C TRP A 342 -7.04 21.82 -3.71
N PHE A 343 -7.92 21.43 -4.66
CA PHE A 343 -7.95 21.98 -6.01
C PHE A 343 -9.28 21.67 -6.68
N ILE A 344 -9.58 22.45 -7.72
CA ILE A 344 -10.71 22.22 -8.64
C ILE A 344 -10.12 21.99 -10.03
N GLY A 345 -10.41 20.85 -10.65
CA GLY A 345 -9.81 20.50 -11.93
C GLY A 345 -10.50 19.33 -12.63
N GLU A 346 -9.96 18.91 -13.76
CA GLU A 346 -10.45 17.77 -14.50
C GLU A 346 -10.03 16.45 -13.80
N ILE A 347 -10.84 16.04 -12.83
CA ILE A 347 -10.59 14.83 -12.04
C ILE A 347 -10.68 13.56 -12.87
N THR A 348 -11.71 13.47 -13.69
CA THR A 348 -11.96 12.39 -14.65
C THR A 348 -11.96 12.97 -16.05
N LYS A 349 -11.60 12.17 -17.04
CA LYS A 349 -11.53 12.65 -18.44
C LYS A 349 -12.85 13.33 -18.86
N GLY A 350 -12.76 14.61 -19.21
CA GLY A 350 -13.89 15.44 -19.62
C GLY A 350 -14.81 15.89 -18.48
N LYS A 351 -14.51 15.61 -17.20
CA LYS A 351 -15.37 15.94 -16.06
C LYS A 351 -14.60 16.68 -14.98
N MET A 352 -15.12 17.88 -14.67
CA MET A 352 -14.57 18.71 -13.61
C MET A 352 -15.02 18.20 -12.23
N GLY A 353 -14.17 18.37 -11.24
CA GLY A 353 -14.43 17.99 -9.88
C GLY A 353 -13.60 18.75 -8.87
N CYS A 354 -13.85 18.48 -7.60
CA CYS A 354 -13.24 19.14 -6.45
C CYS A 354 -12.62 18.09 -5.54
N CYS A 355 -11.34 18.24 -5.19
CA CYS A 355 -10.62 17.33 -4.31
C CYS A 355 -10.50 17.92 -2.90
N PHE A 356 -10.84 17.11 -1.87
CA PHE A 356 -10.72 17.43 -0.45
C PHE A 356 -9.92 16.36 0.28
N SER A 357 -9.56 16.59 1.54
CA SER A 357 -8.95 15.56 2.38
C SER A 357 -9.81 14.31 2.54
N PHE A 358 -11.11 14.51 2.69
CA PHE A 358 -12.10 13.46 2.97
C PHE A 358 -12.69 12.81 1.71
N GLY A 359 -12.38 13.31 0.51
CA GLY A 359 -12.85 12.70 -0.73
C GLY A 359 -12.86 13.64 -1.93
N ILE A 360 -13.45 13.15 -3.00
CA ILE A 360 -13.51 13.83 -4.29
C ILE A 360 -14.95 13.91 -4.75
N PHE A 361 -15.40 15.12 -5.13
CA PHE A 361 -16.68 15.35 -5.81
C PHE A 361 -16.43 15.47 -7.30
N VAL A 362 -17.04 14.61 -8.09
CA VAL A 362 -16.94 14.63 -9.55
C VAL A 362 -18.22 14.09 -10.18
N ASP A 363 -18.76 14.78 -11.17
CA ASP A 363 -19.94 14.33 -11.93
C ASP A 363 -21.16 13.99 -11.04
N GLY A 364 -21.43 14.80 -10.00
CA GLY A 364 -22.52 14.56 -9.05
C GLY A 364 -22.32 13.38 -8.10
N ARG A 365 -21.15 12.72 -8.14
CA ARG A 365 -20.80 11.58 -7.26
C ARG A 365 -19.76 12.00 -6.25
N PHE A 366 -19.86 11.42 -5.06
CA PHE A 366 -18.85 11.52 -4.03
C PHE A 366 -18.02 10.24 -3.99
N LEU A 367 -16.71 10.38 -4.21
CA LEU A 367 -15.74 9.30 -4.03
C LEU A 367 -15.09 9.48 -2.67
N GLN A 368 -15.27 8.51 -1.79
CA GLN A 368 -14.75 8.55 -0.43
C GLN A 368 -13.22 8.71 -0.43
N GLY A 369 -12.71 9.49 0.51
CA GLY A 369 -11.28 9.71 0.68
C GLY A 369 -10.53 8.42 1.07
N SER A 370 -9.47 8.18 0.36
CA SER A 370 -8.55 7.06 0.57
C SER A 370 -7.12 7.58 0.47
N LEU A 371 -6.55 7.64 -0.71
CA LEU A 371 -5.24 8.23 -0.96
C LEU A 371 -5.18 9.72 -0.57
N THR A 372 -6.30 10.43 -0.56
CA THR A 372 -6.37 11.83 -0.10
C THR A 372 -5.88 11.99 1.34
N PHE A 373 -6.20 11.07 2.26
CA PHE A 373 -5.66 11.13 3.62
C PHE A 373 -4.14 10.97 3.66
N VAL A 374 -3.59 10.06 2.86
CA VAL A 374 -2.12 9.87 2.74
C VAL A 374 -1.47 11.14 2.20
N VAL A 375 -2.03 11.73 1.13
CA VAL A 375 -1.55 13.00 0.57
C VAL A 375 -1.66 14.14 1.60
N GLY A 376 -2.72 14.15 2.41
CA GLY A 376 -2.91 15.09 3.52
C GLY A 376 -1.84 14.95 4.61
N ILE A 377 -1.51 13.72 5.02
CA ILE A 377 -0.41 13.46 5.96
C ILE A 377 0.91 13.97 5.40
N LEU A 378 1.21 13.65 4.13
CA LEU A 378 2.42 14.12 3.47
C LEU A 378 2.48 15.65 3.40
N GLN A 379 1.36 16.33 3.11
CA GLN A 379 1.27 17.78 3.13
C GLN A 379 1.56 18.36 4.52
N LEU A 380 0.94 17.79 5.56
CA LEU A 380 1.16 18.22 6.94
C LEU A 380 2.60 17.97 7.40
N ALA A 381 3.10 16.74 7.23
CA ALA A 381 4.39 16.32 7.75
C ALA A 381 5.58 16.94 7.00
N PHE A 382 5.48 17.06 5.66
CA PHE A 382 6.59 17.52 4.83
C PHE A 382 6.48 18.99 4.40
N PHE A 383 5.38 19.68 4.72
CA PHE A 383 5.27 21.09 4.39
C PHE A 383 4.74 21.95 5.54
N ASN A 384 3.53 21.70 6.05
CA ASN A 384 2.89 22.58 7.01
C ASN A 384 3.67 22.65 8.35
N ILE A 385 4.02 21.48 8.91
CA ILE A 385 4.78 21.39 10.17
C ILE A 385 6.20 21.94 10.00
N PRO A 386 6.99 21.59 8.97
CA PRO A 386 8.29 22.20 8.73
C PRO A 386 8.25 23.71 8.51
N LEU A 387 7.24 24.24 7.81
CA LEU A 387 7.06 25.70 7.67
C LEU A 387 6.80 26.34 9.03
N MET A 388 5.92 25.78 9.85
CA MET A 388 5.67 26.26 11.21
C MET A 388 6.95 26.21 12.06
N ALA A 389 7.70 25.13 12.00
CA ALA A 389 8.97 24.99 12.72
C ALA A 389 10.01 26.04 12.28
N TYR A 390 10.10 26.30 10.97
CA TYR A 390 10.97 27.37 10.44
C TYR A 390 10.53 28.75 10.93
N LEU A 391 9.24 29.05 10.94
CA LEU A 391 8.73 30.32 11.49
C LEU A 391 9.04 30.45 12.98
N CYS A 392 8.85 29.41 13.78
CA CYS A 392 9.23 29.35 15.20
C CYS A 392 10.72 29.63 15.40
N TRP A 393 11.56 28.92 14.66
CA TRP A 393 13.01 29.12 14.72
C TRP A 393 13.42 30.54 14.32
N SER A 394 12.84 31.11 13.27
CA SER A 394 13.12 32.46 12.82
C SER A 394 12.68 33.50 13.87
N LEU A 395 11.51 33.32 14.50
CA LEU A 395 11.05 34.16 15.60
C LEU A 395 11.99 34.09 16.82
N LEU A 396 12.49 32.90 17.15
CA LEU A 396 13.50 32.74 18.21
C LEU A 396 14.78 33.51 17.89
N GLN A 397 15.29 33.46 16.65
CA GLN A 397 16.45 34.24 16.23
C GLN A 397 16.19 35.75 16.33
N ARG A 398 14.99 36.21 16.01
CA ARG A 398 14.57 37.59 16.18
C ARG A 398 14.55 38.01 17.67
N CYS A 399 14.13 37.13 18.58
CA CYS A 399 14.18 37.37 20.03
C CYS A 399 15.62 37.40 20.56
N TYR A 400 16.58 36.75 19.94
CA TYR A 400 18.02 36.91 20.23
C TYR A 400 18.58 38.25 19.73
N GLY A 401 17.79 39.06 19.03
CA GLY A 401 18.20 40.36 18.49
C GLY A 401 18.81 40.28 17.09
N HIS A 402 18.76 39.11 16.44
CA HIS A 402 19.28 38.94 15.08
C HIS A 402 18.27 39.44 14.05
N ASN A 403 18.75 40.19 13.05
CA ASN A 403 18.05 40.41 11.80
C ASN A 403 18.60 39.47 10.73
N PHE A 404 17.95 39.39 9.56
CA PHE A 404 18.33 38.43 8.50
C PHE A 404 19.82 38.52 8.12
N ARG A 405 20.37 39.74 7.97
CA ARG A 405 21.77 39.94 7.60
C ARG A 405 22.75 39.58 8.73
N SER A 406 22.49 40.02 9.95
CA SER A 406 23.36 39.70 11.10
C SER A 406 23.37 38.22 11.42
N HIS A 407 22.24 37.54 11.22
CA HIS A 407 22.12 36.11 11.42
C HIS A 407 23.01 35.31 10.44
N LEU A 408 23.10 35.74 9.18
CA LEU A 408 23.98 35.11 8.18
C LEU A 408 25.48 35.38 8.45
N HIS A 409 25.84 36.54 9.01
CA HIS A 409 27.25 36.94 9.22
C HIS A 409 27.92 36.40 10.47
N GLN A 410 27.18 35.79 11.40
CA GLN A 410 27.72 35.36 12.69
C GLN A 410 28.56 34.05 12.66
N GLY A 411 29.06 33.62 11.53
CA GLY A 411 30.04 32.51 11.42
C GLY A 411 29.55 31.11 11.78
N LYS A 412 28.24 30.92 12.07
CA LYS A 412 27.62 29.62 12.38
C LYS A 412 27.03 28.95 11.14
N TYR A 413 27.67 29.09 10.00
CA TYR A 413 27.19 28.59 8.72
C TYR A 413 26.81 27.11 8.74
N LEU A 414 27.63 26.26 9.40
CA LEU A 414 27.34 24.82 9.50
C LEU A 414 26.00 24.49 10.18
N LYS A 415 25.50 25.38 11.07
CA LYS A 415 24.19 25.17 11.72
C LYS A 415 23.04 25.83 10.99
N ILE A 416 23.30 26.83 10.18
CA ILE A 416 22.28 27.64 9.49
C ILE A 416 21.99 27.13 8.11
N ILE A 417 23.02 26.76 7.34
CA ILE A 417 22.89 26.25 5.96
C ILE A 417 21.92 25.05 5.87
N PRO A 418 21.99 24.02 6.74
CA PRO A 418 21.05 22.89 6.63
C PRO A 418 19.58 23.30 6.77
N ILE A 419 19.29 24.30 7.61
CA ILE A 419 17.90 24.78 7.82
C ILE A 419 17.38 25.46 6.56
N TYR A 420 18.18 26.38 5.96
CA TYR A 420 17.79 27.05 4.73
C TYR A 420 17.73 26.09 3.54
N LEU A 421 18.65 25.13 3.48
CA LEU A 421 18.63 24.08 2.45
C LEU A 421 17.35 23.23 2.56
N LEU A 422 16.97 22.84 3.78
CA LEU A 422 15.72 22.12 4.01
C LEU A 422 14.51 22.92 3.54
N VAL A 423 14.41 24.19 3.93
CA VAL A 423 13.31 25.07 3.51
C VAL A 423 13.27 25.23 1.98
N LEU A 424 14.43 25.39 1.35
CA LEU A 424 14.55 25.46 -0.11
C LEU A 424 14.08 24.18 -0.77
N LEU A 425 14.48 23.01 -0.27
CA LEU A 425 14.04 21.70 -0.80
C LEU A 425 12.54 21.51 -0.65
N LEU A 426 11.96 21.89 0.49
CA LEU A 426 10.51 21.83 0.69
C LEU A 426 9.77 22.79 -0.25
N TYR A 427 10.33 23.96 -0.51
CA TYR A 427 9.74 24.91 -1.45
C TYR A 427 9.82 24.41 -2.90
N ILE A 428 10.95 23.84 -3.31
CA ILE A 428 11.11 23.20 -4.62
C ILE A 428 10.12 22.03 -4.76
N TRP A 429 9.94 21.21 -3.73
CA TRP A 429 8.95 20.17 -3.70
C TRP A 429 7.53 20.70 -3.94
N GLN A 430 7.17 21.82 -3.33
CA GLN A 430 5.87 22.47 -3.51
C GLN A 430 5.68 22.99 -4.94
N ILE A 431 6.70 23.59 -5.54
CA ILE A 431 6.68 24.02 -6.95
C ILE A 431 6.50 22.81 -7.88
N PHE A 432 7.23 21.72 -7.63
CA PHE A 432 7.08 20.49 -8.39
C PHE A 432 5.67 19.90 -8.27
N ALA A 433 5.07 19.95 -7.07
CA ALA A 433 3.68 19.53 -6.87
C ALA A 433 2.68 20.40 -7.65
N CYS A 434 2.93 21.72 -7.78
CA CYS A 434 2.12 22.60 -8.63
C CYS A 434 2.25 22.23 -10.12
N TYR A 435 3.47 21.95 -10.60
CA TYR A 435 3.71 21.49 -11.96
C TYR A 435 2.99 20.16 -12.25
N PHE A 436 3.10 19.20 -11.34
CA PHE A 436 2.40 17.91 -11.45
C PHE A 436 0.88 18.09 -11.49
N LEU A 437 0.34 19.00 -10.67
CA LEU A 437 -1.09 19.31 -10.65
C LEU A 437 -1.57 19.87 -11.99
N GLN A 438 -0.83 20.83 -12.56
CA GLN A 438 -1.12 21.38 -13.88
C GLN A 438 -1.08 20.31 -14.97
N ARG A 439 -0.07 19.46 -14.94
CA ARG A 439 0.13 18.41 -15.95
C ARG A 439 -0.97 17.34 -15.90
N SER A 440 -1.43 16.98 -14.70
CA SER A 440 -2.39 15.88 -14.50
C SER A 440 -3.85 16.34 -14.61
N TYR A 441 -4.18 17.50 -14.05
CA TYR A 441 -5.56 17.97 -13.86
C TYR A 441 -5.91 19.24 -14.62
N GLY A 442 -4.94 19.79 -15.36
CA GLY A 442 -5.13 20.95 -16.23
C GLY A 442 -4.85 22.30 -15.56
N THR A 443 -4.89 23.36 -16.39
CA THR A 443 -4.54 24.72 -15.98
C THR A 443 -5.49 25.27 -14.92
N LEU A 444 -6.77 24.92 -14.95
CA LEU A 444 -7.71 25.31 -13.90
C LEU A 444 -7.33 24.76 -12.54
N ALA A 445 -6.87 23.50 -12.48
CA ALA A 445 -6.40 22.91 -11.22
C ALA A 445 -5.18 23.63 -10.66
N PHE A 446 -4.29 24.15 -11.50
CA PHE A 446 -3.17 24.98 -11.07
C PHE A 446 -3.66 26.30 -10.44
N PHE A 447 -4.52 27.05 -11.10
CA PHE A 447 -4.99 28.34 -10.59
C PHE A 447 -5.91 28.19 -9.37
N PHE A 448 -6.80 27.21 -9.38
CA PHE A 448 -7.75 26.93 -8.29
C PHE A 448 -7.24 25.85 -7.35
N SER A 449 -5.98 26.00 -6.88
CA SER A 449 -5.38 25.16 -5.87
C SER A 449 -4.83 25.96 -4.70
N PRO A 450 -5.65 26.25 -3.68
CA PRO A 450 -5.19 26.97 -2.49
C PRO A 450 -4.07 26.24 -1.74
N LEU A 451 -4.16 24.92 -1.65
CA LEU A 451 -3.20 24.11 -0.92
C LEU A 451 -1.85 23.92 -1.64
N ARG A 452 -1.80 24.20 -2.94
CA ARG A 452 -0.55 24.10 -3.73
C ARG A 452 -0.08 25.46 -4.21
N THR A 453 -0.75 26.04 -5.20
CA THR A 453 -0.29 27.26 -5.86
C THR A 453 -0.36 28.48 -4.95
N TRP A 454 -1.47 28.69 -4.22
CA TRP A 454 -1.58 29.85 -3.34
C TRP A 454 -0.67 29.73 -2.12
N LEU A 455 -0.50 28.51 -1.58
CA LEU A 455 0.45 28.30 -0.50
C LEU A 455 1.89 28.51 -0.93
N THR A 456 2.25 28.18 -2.19
CA THR A 456 3.56 28.47 -2.77
C THR A 456 3.82 29.99 -2.80
N LEU A 457 2.80 30.81 -3.06
CA LEU A 457 2.90 32.28 -3.00
C LEU A 457 2.91 32.82 -1.57
N LEU A 458 2.14 32.25 -0.66
CA LEU A 458 2.05 32.67 0.73
C LEU A 458 3.35 32.41 1.52
N THR A 459 4.06 31.34 1.22
CA THR A 459 5.26 30.92 1.95
C THR A 459 6.36 32.00 1.96
N PRO A 460 6.82 32.56 0.82
CA PRO A 460 7.83 33.63 0.83
C PRO A 460 7.32 34.90 1.52
N VAL A 461 6.03 35.19 1.47
CA VAL A 461 5.43 36.32 2.21
C VAL A 461 5.58 36.11 3.70
N LEU A 462 5.28 34.93 4.26
CA LEU A 462 5.46 34.64 5.68
C LEU A 462 6.94 34.65 6.08
N ILE A 463 7.82 34.10 5.24
CA ILE A 463 9.29 34.17 5.48
C ILE A 463 9.77 35.61 5.51
N HIS A 464 9.36 36.43 4.56
CA HIS A 464 9.73 37.86 4.54
C HIS A 464 9.20 38.57 5.80
N ARG A 465 7.92 38.32 6.14
CA ARG A 465 7.31 38.97 7.33
C ARG A 465 7.98 38.64 8.64
N VAL A 466 8.44 37.40 8.87
CA VAL A 466 9.11 37.03 10.11
C VAL A 466 10.41 37.80 10.28
N TRP A 467 11.16 38.06 9.21
CA TRP A 467 12.42 38.81 9.26
C TRP A 467 12.26 40.33 9.23
N THR A 468 11.12 40.84 8.79
CA THR A 468 10.79 42.30 8.75
C THR A 468 9.86 42.73 9.88
N LEU A 469 9.49 41.81 10.80
CA LEU A 469 8.63 42.11 11.94
C LEU A 469 9.22 43.23 12.80
N ASN A 470 8.34 44.17 13.26
CA ASN A 470 8.76 45.27 14.09
C ASN A 470 9.31 44.76 15.44
N SER A 471 10.51 45.19 15.80
CA SER A 471 11.14 44.79 17.06
C SER A 471 10.32 45.16 18.31
N LYS A 472 9.47 46.19 18.22
CA LYS A 472 8.54 46.57 19.31
C LYS A 472 7.57 45.44 19.68
N GLU A 473 7.13 44.62 18.69
CA GLU A 473 6.23 43.48 18.92
C GLU A 473 6.92 42.31 19.64
N LEU A 474 8.27 42.30 19.66
CA LEU A 474 9.06 41.23 20.25
C LEU A 474 9.72 41.63 21.58
N VAL A 475 9.60 42.90 22.03
CA VAL A 475 10.31 43.43 23.23
C VAL A 475 10.06 42.56 24.46
N THR A 476 8.80 42.26 24.76
CA THR A 476 8.42 41.45 25.94
C THR A 476 9.08 40.07 25.91
N PHE A 477 9.06 39.42 24.75
CA PHE A 477 9.64 38.07 24.56
C PHE A 477 11.17 38.11 24.60
N THR A 478 11.79 39.18 24.08
CA THR A 478 13.24 39.36 24.11
C THR A 478 13.73 39.55 25.56
N VAL A 479 13.03 40.34 26.38
CA VAL A 479 13.32 40.49 27.79
C VAL A 479 13.18 39.18 28.55
N GLN A 480 12.08 38.46 28.33
CA GLN A 480 11.84 37.16 28.96
C GLN A 480 12.93 36.14 28.60
N LEU A 481 13.35 36.06 27.33
CA LEU A 481 14.40 35.15 26.90
C LEU A 481 15.75 35.49 27.50
N LYS A 482 16.11 36.81 27.57
CA LYS A 482 17.37 37.27 28.19
C LYS A 482 17.41 36.95 29.68
N SER A 483 16.32 37.17 30.42
CA SER A 483 16.26 36.84 31.86
C SER A 483 16.45 35.35 32.10
N HIS A 484 15.91 34.50 31.25
CA HIS A 484 16.10 33.04 31.34
C HIS A 484 17.51 32.57 30.97
N LEU A 485 18.21 33.29 30.08
CA LEU A 485 19.59 32.96 29.70
C LEU A 485 20.62 33.45 30.74
N SER A 486 20.24 34.42 31.60
CA SER A 486 21.08 34.94 32.65
C SER A 486 20.88 34.29 34.03
N SER A 487 19.81 33.52 34.20
CA SER A 487 19.53 32.65 35.35
C SER A 487 20.16 31.27 35.20
#